data_be25498321299d6513b7612feb45f321
#
_entry.id   be25498321299d6513b7612feb45f321
#
_cell.length_a   1.000
_cell.length_b   1.000
_cell.length_c   1.000
_cell.angle_alpha   90.00
_cell.angle_beta   90.00
_cell.angle_gamma   90.00
#
_symmetry.space_group_name_H-M   'P 1'
#
loop_
_entity.id
_entity.type
_entity.pdbx_description
1 polymer ?
#
loop_
_entity_poly.entity_id
_entity_poly.type
_entity_poly.pdbx_seq_one_letter_code
_entity_poly.pdbx_strand_id
1 'polypeptide(L)'
;MTTVLDPIRHRTILDDIDHICQTAGISQYFLANSMMDVCGPEEVEWVRHFPKNRAVSAGLVLTDGSNVSNRMMYMAGALIRNFTDARVFPINTVLRLAKTGELPTPTVMLIPNLYVKAGGSAKGLAHWDVQAIYDVLLERQAASKPTVLFIEDMDAVSQAYGNVFRDFLENNYKIVG
;
A
#
# COMPACT_ATOMS: atom_id res chain seq x y z
N MET A 1 14.28 22.14 6.86
CA MET A 1 13.06 21.30 6.82
C MET A 1 12.71 20.91 8.26
N THR A 2 11.50 21.20 8.70
CA THR A 2 11.06 20.87 10.05
C THR A 2 10.61 19.43 10.05
N THR A 3 11.28 18.53 10.78
CA THR A 3 10.85 17.13 10.90
C THR A 3 9.50 17.04 11.61
N VAL A 4 8.64 16.13 11.18
CA VAL A 4 7.37 15.81 11.86
C VAL A 4 7.52 14.75 12.96
N LEU A 5 8.75 14.28 13.20
CA LEU A 5 9.07 13.37 14.30
C LEU A 5 9.22 14.17 15.60
N ASP A 6 8.40 13.85 16.57
CA ASP A 6 8.50 14.38 17.93
C ASP A 6 9.47 13.51 18.75
N PRO A 7 10.54 14.06 19.33
CA PRO A 7 11.55 13.28 20.05
C PRO A 7 11.03 12.51 21.27
N ILE A 8 9.96 12.98 21.89
CA ILE A 8 9.38 12.35 23.07
C ILE A 8 8.41 11.26 22.63
N ARG A 9 7.44 11.64 21.80
CA ARG A 9 6.38 10.73 21.31
C ARG A 9 6.93 9.57 20.47
N HIS A 10 7.92 9.86 19.60
CA HIS A 10 8.46 8.90 18.64
C HIS A 10 9.82 8.33 19.08
N ARG A 11 10.15 8.38 20.39
CA ARG A 11 11.44 7.93 20.90
C ARG A 11 11.79 6.51 20.45
N THR A 12 10.87 5.56 20.57
CA THR A 12 11.08 4.17 20.17
C THR A 12 11.33 4.00 18.67
N ILE A 13 10.74 4.87 17.85
CA ILE A 13 10.97 4.91 16.39
C ILE A 13 12.37 5.49 16.12
N LEU A 14 12.76 6.53 16.84
CA LEU A 14 14.06 7.20 16.66
C LEU A 14 15.22 6.32 17.14
N ASP A 15 15.01 5.54 18.20
CA ASP A 15 16.03 4.62 18.75
C ASP A 15 16.37 3.46 17.78
N ASP A 16 15.47 3.09 16.87
CA ASP A 16 15.66 1.99 15.91
C ASP A 16 15.25 2.36 14.46
N ILE A 17 15.46 3.63 14.10
CA ILE A 17 14.95 4.22 12.85
C ILE A 17 15.44 3.50 11.60
N ASP A 18 16.69 3.05 11.57
CA ASP A 18 17.27 2.35 10.42
C ASP A 18 16.58 1.01 10.17
N HIS A 19 16.41 0.22 11.23
CA HIS A 19 15.75 -1.07 11.14
C HIS A 19 14.26 -0.93 10.76
N ILE A 20 13.56 0.04 11.34
CA ILE A 20 12.16 0.33 11.02
C ILE A 20 12.02 0.73 9.55
N CYS A 21 12.85 1.63 9.06
CA CYS A 21 12.82 2.06 7.65
C CYS A 21 13.15 0.92 6.69
N GLN A 22 14.17 0.12 6.99
CA GLN A 22 14.55 -1.05 6.20
C GLN A 22 13.41 -2.06 6.14
N THR A 23 12.81 -2.39 7.28
CA THR A 23 11.68 -3.33 7.37
C THR A 23 10.46 -2.82 6.63
N ALA A 24 10.19 -1.52 6.70
CA ALA A 24 9.05 -0.88 6.04
C ALA A 24 9.25 -0.68 4.53
N GLY A 25 10.46 -0.83 4.01
CA GLY A 25 10.77 -0.56 2.60
C GLY A 25 10.74 0.92 2.24
N ILE A 26 11.05 1.82 3.18
CA ILE A 26 11.08 3.28 2.97
C ILE A 26 12.41 3.86 3.47
N SER A 27 12.76 5.07 3.03
CA SER A 27 13.88 5.81 3.63
C SER A 27 13.42 6.65 4.82
N GLN A 28 14.38 7.05 5.68
CA GLN A 28 14.14 7.98 6.78
C GLN A 28 13.50 9.30 6.33
N TYR A 29 13.76 9.72 5.09
CA TYR A 29 13.17 10.91 4.50
C TYR A 29 11.64 10.88 4.55
N PHE A 30 11.00 9.76 4.16
CA PHE A 30 9.54 9.62 4.17
C PHE A 30 8.98 9.52 5.59
N LEU A 31 9.75 8.98 6.51
CA LEU A 31 9.36 8.91 7.92
C LEU A 31 9.44 10.29 8.60
N ALA A 32 10.41 11.13 8.23
CA ALA A 32 10.65 12.43 8.84
C ALA A 32 9.84 13.59 8.26
N ASN A 33 9.18 13.40 7.10
CA ASN A 33 8.46 14.47 6.42
C ASN A 33 6.94 14.23 6.36
N SER A 34 6.20 15.33 6.22
CA SER A 34 4.73 15.31 6.14
C SER A 34 4.25 14.75 4.81
N MET A 35 3.17 13.99 4.84
CA MET A 35 2.47 13.53 3.64
C MET A 35 1.51 14.61 3.07
N MET A 36 1.22 15.66 3.82
CA MET A 36 0.18 16.65 3.49
C MET A 36 0.44 17.42 2.19
N ASP A 37 1.73 17.59 1.83
CA ASP A 37 2.14 18.37 0.67
C ASP A 37 2.27 17.51 -0.62
N VAL A 38 2.13 16.18 -0.48
CA VAL A 38 2.41 15.23 -1.56
C VAL A 38 1.22 14.32 -1.87
N CYS A 39 0.49 13.91 -0.84
CA CYS A 39 -0.67 13.03 -0.96
C CYS A 39 -1.96 13.81 -1.19
N GLY A 40 -2.88 13.20 -1.92
CA GLY A 40 -4.21 13.75 -2.13
C GLY A 40 -5.05 13.81 -0.84
N PRO A 41 -6.11 14.63 -0.83
CA PRO A 41 -6.94 14.83 0.37
C PRO A 41 -7.59 13.54 0.86
N GLU A 42 -7.98 12.64 -0.03
CA GLU A 42 -8.61 11.37 0.34
C GLU A 42 -7.62 10.37 0.97
N GLU A 43 -6.35 10.37 0.53
CA GLU A 43 -5.27 9.59 1.12
C GLU A 43 -4.94 10.10 2.53
N VAL A 44 -4.85 11.42 2.68
CA VAL A 44 -4.61 12.07 3.97
C VAL A 44 -5.74 11.75 4.95
N GLU A 45 -6.98 11.86 4.48
CA GLU A 45 -8.17 11.54 5.28
C GLU A 45 -8.22 10.07 5.68
N TRP A 46 -7.86 9.16 4.75
CA TRP A 46 -7.81 7.73 5.02
C TRP A 46 -6.76 7.39 6.10
N VAL A 47 -5.55 7.95 6.00
CA VAL A 47 -4.48 7.74 7.00
C VAL A 47 -4.87 8.35 8.35
N ARG A 48 -5.45 9.57 8.35
CA ARG A 48 -5.89 10.27 9.57
C ARG A 48 -6.94 9.46 10.36
N HIS A 49 -7.86 8.82 9.65
CA HIS A 49 -8.94 8.04 10.25
C HIS A 49 -8.71 6.52 10.14
N PHE A 50 -7.47 6.10 10.01
CA PHE A 50 -7.09 4.71 9.79
C PHE A 50 -7.78 3.71 10.73
N PRO A 51 -7.90 3.93 12.07
CA PRO A 51 -8.57 2.98 12.95
C PRO A 51 -10.04 2.71 12.59
N LYS A 52 -10.74 3.72 12.03
CA LYS A 52 -12.12 3.56 11.54
C LYS A 52 -12.13 2.90 10.16
N ASN A 53 -11.26 3.36 9.26
CA ASN A 53 -11.24 2.92 7.87
C ASN A 53 -10.89 1.43 7.73
N ARG A 54 -9.96 0.92 8.56
CA ARG A 54 -9.60 -0.51 8.56
C ARG A 54 -10.75 -1.44 8.96
N ALA A 55 -11.77 -0.93 9.63
CA ALA A 55 -12.93 -1.71 10.05
C ALA A 55 -14.02 -1.81 8.97
N VAL A 56 -13.99 -0.94 7.95
CA VAL A 56 -15.07 -0.82 6.97
C VAL A 56 -14.65 -1.08 5.52
N SER A 57 -13.34 -1.14 5.23
CA SER A 57 -12.86 -1.42 3.89
C SER A 57 -11.59 -2.27 3.90
N ALA A 58 -11.37 -3.03 2.82
CA ALA A 58 -10.14 -3.79 2.62
C ALA A 58 -8.92 -2.90 2.32
N GLY A 59 -9.11 -1.61 2.04
CA GLY A 59 -8.04 -0.66 1.80
C GLY A 59 -8.37 0.43 0.78
N LEU A 60 -7.32 0.91 0.08
CA LEU A 60 -7.44 1.90 -1.00
C LEU A 60 -6.95 1.31 -2.32
N VAL A 61 -7.58 1.72 -3.41
CA VAL A 61 -7.04 1.63 -4.77
C VAL A 61 -6.78 3.05 -5.26
N LEU A 62 -5.52 3.36 -5.54
CA LEU A 62 -5.11 4.62 -6.16
C LEU A 62 -5.07 4.43 -7.67
N THR A 63 -5.68 5.33 -8.44
CA THR A 63 -5.71 5.28 -9.90
C THR A 63 -4.91 6.41 -10.57
N ASP A 64 -4.65 7.50 -9.85
CA ASP A 64 -3.71 8.52 -10.29
C ASP A 64 -2.25 8.09 -10.11
N GLY A 65 -1.53 7.93 -11.24
CA GLY A 65 -0.13 7.52 -11.27
C GLY A 65 0.88 8.61 -10.89
N SER A 66 0.43 9.85 -10.71
CA SER A 66 1.31 10.98 -10.40
C SER A 66 2.07 10.72 -9.10
N ASN A 67 3.39 10.45 -9.23
CA ASN A 67 4.30 10.24 -8.10
C ASN A 67 3.84 9.17 -7.08
N VAL A 68 3.07 8.18 -7.53
CA VAL A 68 2.36 7.21 -6.68
C VAL A 68 3.29 6.44 -5.72
N SER A 69 4.47 6.06 -6.15
CA SER A 69 5.44 5.36 -5.30
C SER A 69 5.85 6.22 -4.09
N ASN A 70 6.15 7.51 -4.31
CA ASN A 70 6.46 8.42 -3.22
C ASN A 70 5.25 8.67 -2.32
N ARG A 71 4.05 8.86 -2.89
CA ARG A 71 2.80 9.01 -2.13
C ARG A 71 2.61 7.84 -1.17
N MET A 72 2.76 6.60 -1.64
CA MET A 72 2.67 5.40 -0.79
C MET A 72 3.76 5.34 0.27
N MET A 73 5.00 5.74 -0.04
CA MET A 73 6.07 5.81 0.96
C MET A 73 5.77 6.86 2.05
N TYR A 74 5.21 8.02 1.69
CA TYR A 74 4.74 9.02 2.66
C TYR A 74 3.57 8.51 3.51
N MET A 75 2.61 7.80 2.91
CA MET A 75 1.51 7.15 3.66
C MET A 75 2.05 6.13 4.66
N ALA A 76 2.99 5.29 4.26
CA ALA A 76 3.65 4.33 5.15
C ALA A 76 4.37 5.04 6.30
N GLY A 77 5.14 6.09 6.02
CA GLY A 77 5.80 6.91 7.03
C GLY A 77 4.82 7.54 8.02
N ALA A 78 3.67 8.03 7.54
CA ALA A 78 2.64 8.60 8.39
C ALA A 78 1.95 7.54 9.29
N LEU A 79 1.70 6.34 8.76
CA LEU A 79 1.16 5.22 9.52
C LEU A 79 2.13 4.75 10.60
N ILE A 80 3.42 4.63 10.27
CA ILE A 80 4.47 4.23 11.22
C ILE A 80 4.59 5.25 12.37
N ARG A 81 4.55 6.57 12.07
CA ARG A 81 4.51 7.61 13.11
C ARG A 81 3.30 7.49 14.05
N ASN A 82 2.21 6.88 13.58
CA ASN A 82 1.05 6.54 14.40
C ASN A 82 1.11 5.10 14.94
N PHE A 83 2.31 4.52 15.05
CA PHE A 83 2.57 3.19 15.62
C PHE A 83 1.82 2.05 14.91
N THR A 84 1.58 2.21 13.61
CA THR A 84 0.99 1.18 12.75
C THR A 84 2.09 0.52 11.92
N ASP A 85 2.22 -0.83 12.00
CA ASP A 85 3.14 -1.57 11.12
C ASP A 85 2.65 -1.46 9.68
N ALA A 86 3.32 -0.63 8.90
CA ALA A 86 3.03 -0.38 7.49
C ALA A 86 4.28 -0.65 6.65
N ARG A 87 4.11 -1.42 5.56
CA ARG A 87 5.24 -1.83 4.71
C ARG A 87 4.91 -1.67 3.24
N VAL A 88 5.89 -1.21 2.47
CA VAL A 88 5.81 -1.04 1.02
C VAL A 88 6.50 -2.22 0.34
N PHE A 89 5.77 -2.94 -0.49
CA PHE A 89 6.30 -4.07 -1.27
C PHE A 89 5.99 -3.92 -2.76
N PRO A 90 6.99 -3.95 -3.64
CA PRO A 90 6.74 -4.16 -5.06
C PRO A 90 6.01 -5.49 -5.30
N ILE A 91 5.11 -5.54 -6.30
CA ILE A 91 4.29 -6.73 -6.59
C ILE A 91 5.12 -8.01 -6.75
N ASN A 92 6.25 -7.95 -7.43
CA ASN A 92 7.11 -9.11 -7.62
C ASN A 92 7.68 -9.65 -6.30
N THR A 93 7.92 -8.77 -5.32
CA THR A 93 8.34 -9.18 -3.97
C THR A 93 7.20 -9.89 -3.24
N VAL A 94 5.97 -9.35 -3.32
CA VAL A 94 4.78 -9.98 -2.73
C VAL A 94 4.60 -11.38 -3.30
N LEU A 95 4.61 -11.53 -4.63
CA LEU A 95 4.42 -12.83 -5.30
C LEU A 95 5.51 -13.83 -4.94
N ARG A 96 6.78 -13.40 -4.92
CA ARG A 96 7.89 -14.28 -4.56
C ARG A 96 7.75 -14.79 -3.12
N LEU A 97 7.47 -13.90 -2.18
CA LEU A 97 7.34 -14.24 -0.76
C LEU A 97 6.07 -15.04 -0.46
N ALA A 98 4.96 -14.78 -1.17
CA ALA A 98 3.74 -15.57 -1.06
C ALA A 98 3.97 -17.03 -1.50
N LYS A 99 4.70 -17.24 -2.61
CA LYS A 99 5.03 -18.58 -3.11
C LYS A 99 5.92 -19.40 -2.17
N THR A 100 6.76 -18.73 -1.36
CA THR A 100 7.61 -19.41 -0.36
C THR A 100 6.97 -19.52 1.02
N GLY A 101 5.78 -18.93 1.21
CA GLY A 101 5.14 -18.86 2.53
C GLY A 101 5.82 -17.90 3.51
N GLU A 102 6.71 -17.04 3.02
CA GLU A 102 7.49 -16.10 3.84
C GLU A 102 6.95 -14.66 3.81
N LEU A 103 5.77 -14.44 3.21
CA LEU A 103 5.20 -13.11 3.09
C LEU A 103 4.88 -12.53 4.48
N PRO A 104 5.54 -11.43 4.88
CA PRO A 104 5.22 -10.77 6.13
C PRO A 104 3.77 -10.26 6.14
N THR A 105 3.16 -10.25 7.31
CA THR A 105 1.76 -9.83 7.46
C THR A 105 1.64 -8.51 8.23
N PRO A 106 2.16 -7.37 7.72
CA PRO A 106 2.04 -6.08 8.38
C PRO A 106 0.57 -5.68 8.53
N THR A 107 0.29 -4.74 9.43
CA THR A 107 -1.06 -4.19 9.58
C THR A 107 -1.54 -3.55 8.27
N VAL A 108 -0.68 -2.78 7.62
CA VAL A 108 -0.95 -2.19 6.29
C VAL A 108 0.13 -2.62 5.30
N MET A 109 -0.29 -3.13 4.16
CA MET A 109 0.60 -3.41 3.02
C MET A 109 0.34 -2.39 1.91
N LEU A 110 1.38 -1.82 1.33
CA LEU A 110 1.27 -0.89 0.22
C LEU A 110 1.98 -1.47 -1.01
N ILE A 111 1.26 -1.60 -2.13
CA ILE A 111 1.76 -2.18 -3.38
C ILE A 111 1.69 -1.13 -4.49
N PRO A 112 2.80 -0.43 -4.79
CA PRO A 112 2.80 0.73 -5.70
C PRO A 112 2.73 0.36 -7.18
N ASN A 113 2.69 -0.90 -7.55
CA ASN A 113 2.78 -1.35 -8.93
C ASN A 113 2.01 -2.65 -9.21
N LEU A 114 0.77 -2.77 -8.68
CA LEU A 114 -0.05 -3.96 -8.96
C LEU A 114 -0.40 -4.05 -10.44
N TYR A 115 -0.78 -2.93 -11.06
CA TYR A 115 -1.02 -2.84 -12.49
C TYR A 115 -0.53 -1.49 -13.03
N VAL A 116 0.45 -1.54 -13.94
CA VAL A 116 1.06 -0.36 -14.57
C VAL A 116 1.15 -0.59 -16.08
N LYS A 117 0.70 0.39 -16.88
CA LYS A 117 0.87 0.37 -18.33
C LYS A 117 2.31 0.73 -18.68
N ALA A 118 3.10 -0.21 -19.15
CA ALA A 118 4.47 0.04 -19.60
C ALA A 118 4.50 0.22 -21.12
N GLY A 119 4.76 1.45 -21.61
CA GLY A 119 5.16 1.70 -23.00
C GLY A 119 4.23 1.15 -24.08
N GLY A 120 2.90 1.19 -23.88
CA GLY A 120 1.90 0.77 -24.87
C GLY A 120 1.53 -0.70 -24.85
N SER A 121 2.21 -1.55 -24.07
CA SER A 121 1.73 -2.89 -23.77
C SER A 121 1.57 -3.07 -22.27
N ALA A 122 0.35 -3.40 -21.84
CA ALA A 122 0.04 -3.72 -20.46
C ALA A 122 0.85 -4.96 -20.04
N LYS A 123 1.81 -4.80 -19.14
CA LYS A 123 2.43 -5.94 -18.48
C LYS A 123 1.58 -6.29 -17.26
N GLY A 124 0.51 -7.04 -17.51
CA GLY A 124 -0.24 -7.69 -16.45
C GLY A 124 0.56 -8.84 -15.83
N LEU A 125 0.12 -9.30 -14.67
CA LEU A 125 0.62 -10.52 -14.05
C LEU A 125 0.30 -11.74 -14.93
N ALA A 126 1.12 -12.77 -14.85
CA ALA A 126 0.75 -14.06 -15.44
C ALA A 126 -0.49 -14.62 -14.72
N HIS A 127 -1.31 -15.40 -15.42
CA HIS A 127 -2.60 -15.89 -14.90
C HIS A 127 -2.47 -16.55 -13.51
N TRP A 128 -1.44 -17.36 -13.29
CA TRP A 128 -1.18 -18.01 -11.99
C TRP A 128 -0.75 -17.03 -10.89
N ASP A 129 -0.17 -15.90 -11.27
CA ASP A 129 0.21 -14.84 -10.33
C ASP A 129 -1.00 -14.00 -9.91
N VAL A 130 -2.00 -13.85 -10.79
CA VAL A 130 -3.28 -13.21 -10.49
C VAL A 130 -4.00 -13.96 -9.36
N GLN A 131 -4.06 -15.29 -9.45
CA GLN A 131 -4.67 -16.10 -8.39
C GLN A 131 -3.93 -15.94 -7.07
N ALA A 132 -2.60 -16.00 -7.09
CA ALA A 132 -1.79 -15.86 -5.88
C ALA A 132 -1.99 -14.50 -5.19
N ILE A 133 -2.05 -13.41 -5.95
CA ILE A 133 -2.30 -12.09 -5.35
C ILE A 133 -3.74 -11.96 -4.86
N TYR A 134 -4.71 -12.55 -5.56
CA TYR A 134 -6.10 -12.55 -5.12
C TYR A 134 -6.25 -13.25 -3.76
N ASP A 135 -5.63 -14.41 -3.59
CA ASP A 135 -5.63 -15.15 -2.33
C ASP A 135 -4.99 -14.33 -1.20
N VAL A 136 -3.85 -13.67 -1.45
CA VAL A 136 -3.22 -12.76 -0.48
C VAL A 136 -4.17 -11.63 -0.07
N LEU A 137 -4.88 -11.01 -1.02
CA LEU A 137 -5.80 -9.91 -0.72
C LEU A 137 -7.03 -10.38 0.08
N LEU A 138 -7.56 -11.57 -0.24
CA LEU A 138 -8.66 -12.20 0.51
C LEU A 138 -8.25 -12.51 1.95
N GLU A 139 -7.08 -13.13 2.16
CA GLU A 139 -6.56 -13.45 3.49
C GLU A 139 -6.37 -12.18 4.33
N ARG A 140 -5.82 -11.12 3.72
CA ARG A 140 -5.62 -9.85 4.39
C ARG A 140 -6.95 -9.18 4.77
N GLN A 141 -7.93 -9.21 3.88
CA GLN A 141 -9.28 -8.71 4.15
C GLN A 141 -9.93 -9.48 5.31
N ALA A 142 -9.89 -10.82 5.29
CA ALA A 142 -10.40 -11.65 6.37
C ALA A 142 -9.73 -11.36 7.72
N ALA A 143 -8.45 -11.01 7.70
CA ALA A 143 -7.69 -10.63 8.89
C ALA A 143 -7.86 -9.14 9.29
N SER A 144 -8.70 -8.35 8.61
CA SER A 144 -8.84 -6.89 8.79
C SER A 144 -7.50 -6.15 8.70
N LYS A 145 -6.65 -6.55 7.74
CA LYS A 145 -5.35 -5.94 7.43
C LYS A 145 -5.41 -5.22 6.08
N PRO A 146 -5.73 -3.93 6.04
CA PRO A 146 -5.92 -3.19 4.79
C PRO A 146 -4.70 -3.22 3.88
N THR A 147 -4.97 -3.14 2.57
CA THR A 147 -3.94 -3.04 1.55
C THR A 147 -4.17 -1.78 0.71
N VAL A 148 -3.11 -1.01 0.44
CA VAL A 148 -3.15 0.12 -0.50
C VAL A 148 -2.54 -0.35 -1.81
N LEU A 149 -3.30 -0.25 -2.89
CA LEU A 149 -2.94 -0.73 -4.22
C LEU A 149 -2.83 0.45 -5.19
N PHE A 150 -1.89 0.38 -6.13
CA PHE A 150 -1.93 1.23 -7.30
C PHE A 150 -2.32 0.42 -8.54
N ILE A 151 -3.33 0.93 -9.24
CA ILE A 151 -3.88 0.37 -10.47
C ILE A 151 -4.12 1.53 -11.43
N GLU A 152 -3.29 1.65 -12.45
CA GLU A 152 -3.35 2.76 -13.41
C GLU A 152 -4.65 2.75 -14.24
N ASP A 153 -5.24 1.56 -14.46
CA ASP A 153 -6.44 1.40 -15.29
C ASP A 153 -7.28 0.22 -14.82
N MET A 154 -8.42 0.51 -14.22
CA MET A 154 -9.36 -0.51 -13.71
C MET A 154 -10.03 -1.32 -14.82
N ASP A 155 -10.28 -0.71 -15.99
CA ASP A 155 -10.89 -1.44 -17.13
C ASP A 155 -9.87 -2.42 -17.72
N ALA A 156 -8.61 -2.02 -17.82
CA ALA A 156 -7.55 -2.90 -18.27
C ALA A 156 -7.28 -4.05 -17.27
N VAL A 157 -7.44 -3.83 -15.97
CA VAL A 157 -7.38 -4.91 -14.95
C VAL A 157 -8.48 -5.93 -15.18
N SER A 158 -9.70 -5.51 -15.48
CA SER A 158 -10.81 -6.43 -15.81
C SER A 158 -10.46 -7.34 -17.01
N GLN A 159 -9.86 -6.78 -18.05
CA GLN A 159 -9.44 -7.55 -19.22
C GLN A 159 -8.27 -8.50 -18.93
N ALA A 160 -7.32 -8.07 -18.11
CA ALA A 160 -6.09 -8.81 -17.81
C ALA A 160 -6.28 -9.86 -16.70
N TYR A 161 -7.04 -9.52 -15.66
CA TYR A 161 -7.19 -10.33 -14.44
C TYR A 161 -8.60 -10.93 -14.26
N GLY A 162 -9.53 -10.53 -15.10
CA GLY A 162 -10.92 -10.99 -15.07
C GLY A 162 -11.85 -10.12 -14.22
N ASN A 163 -13.14 -10.23 -14.52
CA ASN A 163 -14.19 -9.44 -13.85
C ASN A 163 -14.27 -9.72 -12.34
N VAL A 164 -14.06 -10.97 -11.93
CA VAL A 164 -14.11 -11.35 -10.50
C VAL A 164 -13.09 -10.55 -9.67
N PHE A 165 -11.89 -10.35 -10.20
CA PHE A 165 -10.86 -9.57 -9.53
C PHE A 165 -11.24 -8.08 -9.47
N ARG A 166 -11.76 -7.52 -10.55
CA ARG A 166 -12.28 -6.15 -10.60
C ARG A 166 -13.42 -5.94 -9.60
N ASP A 167 -14.44 -6.81 -9.65
CA ASP A 167 -15.61 -6.74 -8.76
C ASP A 167 -15.20 -6.83 -7.29
N PHE A 168 -14.20 -7.67 -6.99
CA PHE A 168 -13.65 -7.76 -5.64
C PHE A 168 -13.05 -6.41 -5.18
N LEU A 169 -12.29 -5.75 -6.04
CA LEU A 169 -11.71 -4.44 -5.72
C LEU A 169 -12.79 -3.37 -5.55
N GLU A 170 -13.73 -3.26 -6.49
CA GLU A 170 -14.79 -2.24 -6.47
C GLU A 170 -15.72 -2.38 -5.26
N ASN A 171 -16.00 -3.61 -4.82
CA ASN A 171 -16.89 -3.87 -3.69
C ASN A 171 -16.22 -3.73 -2.32
N ASN A 172 -14.90 -3.87 -2.23
CA ASN A 172 -14.20 -3.96 -0.94
C ASN A 172 -13.22 -2.82 -0.68
N TYR A 173 -12.77 -2.11 -1.70
CA TYR A 173 -11.79 -1.04 -1.58
C TYR A 173 -12.43 0.32 -1.85
N LYS A 174 -11.91 1.38 -1.21
CA LYS A 174 -12.21 2.74 -1.62
C LYS A 174 -11.30 3.09 -2.81
N ILE A 175 -11.89 3.43 -3.95
CA ILE A 175 -11.15 3.86 -5.15
C ILE A 175 -10.94 5.37 -5.07
N VAL A 176 -9.69 5.82 -5.33
CA VAL A 176 -9.24 7.21 -5.25
C VAL A 176 -8.45 7.53 -6.52
N GLY A 177 -8.86 8.59 -7.23
CA GLY A 177 -8.26 9.03 -8.48
C GLY A 177 -8.05 10.51 -8.56
#